data_e0062d651488fd05051e9560860f58e9
#
_entry.id   e0062d651488fd05051e9560860f58e9
#
_cell.length_a   1.000
_cell.length_b   1.000
_cell.length_c   1.000
_cell.angle_alpha   90.00
_cell.angle_beta   90.00
_cell.angle_gamma   90.00
#
_symmetry.space_group_name_H-M   'P 1'
#
loop_
_entity.id
_entity.type
_entity.pdbx_description
1 polymer ?
#
loop_
_entity_poly.entity_id
_entity_poly.type
_entity_poly.pdbx_seq_one_letter_code
_entity_poly.pdbx_strand_id
1 'polypeptide(L)'
;MDIDPVRKIREFAELLARSKAALVQAEGELAGRHYTASARGGLVRAEVDHRARLVGIHIDRAAVARSRSGELGAYIVEAVGQAREEARAEYRRLARVGVR
;
A
#
# COMPACT_ATOMS: atom_id res chain seq x y z
N MET A 1 -1.58 -43.04 -14.90
CA MET A 1 -1.52 -41.60 -14.58
C MET A 1 -0.15 -41.05 -14.97
N ASP A 2 -0.15 -40.25 -15.95
CA ASP A 2 1.10 -39.80 -16.55
C ASP A 2 1.55 -38.48 -15.91
N ILE A 3 2.52 -38.56 -15.04
CA ILE A 3 3.08 -37.40 -14.40
C ILE A 3 4.46 -37.15 -15.00
N ASP A 4 4.50 -36.24 -15.95
CA ASP A 4 5.77 -35.81 -16.53
C ASP A 4 6.39 -34.73 -15.64
N PRO A 5 7.51 -35.00 -14.94
CA PRO A 5 8.13 -34.02 -14.06
C PRO A 5 8.60 -32.76 -14.80
N VAL A 6 9.08 -32.93 -16.04
CA VAL A 6 9.55 -31.81 -16.85
C VAL A 6 8.39 -30.88 -17.19
N ARG A 7 7.25 -31.43 -17.54
CA ARG A 7 6.04 -30.66 -17.85
C ARG A 7 5.57 -29.88 -16.64
N LYS A 8 5.57 -30.49 -15.44
CA LYS A 8 5.16 -29.82 -14.21
C LYS A 8 6.09 -28.68 -13.85
N ILE A 9 7.39 -28.88 -14.01
CA ILE A 9 8.38 -27.83 -13.78
C ILE A 9 8.15 -26.67 -14.74
N ARG A 10 7.88 -26.97 -16.00
CA ARG A 10 7.61 -25.94 -17.00
C ARG A 10 6.35 -25.14 -16.68
N GLU A 11 5.28 -25.82 -16.30
CA GLU A 11 4.03 -25.17 -15.90
C GLU A 11 4.21 -24.26 -14.69
N PHE A 12 4.98 -24.73 -13.71
CA PHE A 12 5.31 -23.94 -12.53
C PHE A 12 6.13 -22.70 -12.88
N ALA A 13 7.14 -22.86 -13.74
CA ALA A 13 7.97 -21.77 -14.20
C ALA A 13 7.16 -20.70 -14.95
N GLU A 14 6.21 -21.13 -15.78
CA GLU A 14 5.31 -20.21 -16.49
C GLU A 14 4.42 -19.43 -15.51
N LEU A 15 3.91 -20.10 -14.48
CA LEU A 15 3.09 -19.46 -13.47
C LEU A 15 3.90 -18.42 -12.69
N LEU A 16 5.13 -18.76 -12.30
CA LEU A 16 6.02 -17.83 -11.62
C LEU A 16 6.32 -16.61 -12.49
N ALA A 17 6.61 -16.83 -13.76
CA ALA A 17 6.90 -15.75 -14.70
C ALA A 17 5.70 -14.81 -14.85
N ARG A 18 4.49 -15.33 -14.93
CA ARG A 18 3.28 -14.52 -15.01
C ARG A 18 3.02 -13.76 -13.73
N SER A 19 3.23 -14.38 -12.58
CA SER A 19 3.08 -13.72 -11.29
C SER A 19 4.07 -12.58 -11.13
N LYS A 20 5.32 -12.80 -11.52
CA LYS A 20 6.35 -11.76 -11.49
C LYS A 20 5.99 -10.60 -12.41
N ALA A 21 5.55 -10.89 -13.62
CA ALA A 21 5.14 -9.88 -14.58
C ALA A 21 3.97 -9.04 -14.05
N ALA A 22 3.00 -9.69 -13.39
CA ALA A 22 1.87 -9.00 -12.80
C ALA A 22 2.31 -8.05 -11.69
N LEU A 23 3.26 -8.47 -10.85
CA LEU A 23 3.78 -7.62 -9.77
C LEU A 23 4.56 -6.43 -10.33
N VAL A 24 5.38 -6.66 -11.35
CA VAL A 24 6.13 -5.59 -12.01
C VAL A 24 5.18 -4.58 -12.66
N GLN A 25 4.14 -5.07 -13.31
CA GLN A 25 3.15 -4.21 -13.94
C GLN A 25 2.39 -3.39 -12.90
N ALA A 26 1.96 -4.02 -11.80
CA ALA A 26 1.29 -3.32 -10.71
C ALA A 26 2.17 -2.22 -10.12
N GLU A 27 3.44 -2.52 -9.89
CA GLU A 27 4.42 -1.55 -9.40
C GLU A 27 4.54 -0.37 -10.37
N GLY A 28 4.61 -0.63 -11.67
CA GLY A 28 4.71 0.41 -12.69
C GLY A 28 3.47 1.29 -12.76
N GLU A 29 2.27 0.69 -12.63
CA GLU A 29 1.01 1.44 -12.64
C GLU A 29 0.86 2.34 -11.41
N LEU A 30 1.41 1.91 -10.27
CA LEU A 30 1.30 2.64 -9.01
C LEU A 30 2.43 3.64 -8.79
N ALA A 31 3.50 3.55 -9.57
CA ALA A 31 4.66 4.43 -9.40
C ALA A 31 4.24 5.90 -9.50
N GLY A 32 4.66 6.69 -8.55
CA GLY A 32 4.31 8.10 -8.47
C GLY A 32 2.97 8.41 -7.82
N ARG A 33 2.15 7.40 -7.52
CA ARG A 33 0.91 7.62 -6.80
C ARG A 33 1.17 7.80 -5.31
N HIS A 34 0.41 8.70 -4.71
CA HIS A 34 0.43 8.93 -3.28
C HIS A 34 -0.97 8.70 -2.71
N TYR A 35 -1.01 8.29 -1.47
CA TYR A 35 -2.25 8.00 -0.75
C TYR A 35 -2.28 8.84 0.50
N THR A 36 -3.38 9.52 0.71
CA THR A 36 -3.55 10.39 1.88
C THR A 36 -4.69 9.89 2.75
N ALA A 37 -4.54 10.03 4.04
CA ALA A 37 -5.60 9.77 4.99
C ALA A 37 -5.53 10.79 6.11
N SER A 38 -6.66 11.03 6.75
CA SER A 38 -6.78 12.02 7.79
C SER A 38 -7.34 11.41 9.07
N ALA A 39 -6.97 11.99 10.19
CA ALA A 39 -7.56 11.69 11.48
C ALA A 39 -8.10 12.98 12.08
N ARG A 40 -9.06 12.84 12.97
CA ARG A 40 -9.66 13.96 13.72
C ARG A 40 -10.20 15.05 12.79
N GLY A 41 -11.02 14.66 11.81
CA GLY A 41 -11.68 15.62 10.91
C GLY A 41 -10.73 16.44 10.05
N GLY A 42 -9.57 15.90 9.72
CA GLY A 42 -8.60 16.57 8.86
C GLY A 42 -7.53 17.35 9.60
N LEU A 43 -7.53 17.35 10.93
CA LEU A 43 -6.51 18.06 11.69
C LEU A 43 -5.13 17.45 11.56
N VAL A 44 -5.07 16.14 11.29
CA VAL A 44 -3.84 15.42 11.00
C VAL A 44 -4.05 14.70 9.67
N ARG A 45 -3.13 14.89 8.73
CA ARG A 45 -3.17 14.23 7.44
C ARG A 45 -1.82 13.60 7.14
N ALA A 46 -1.82 12.33 6.78
CA ALA A 46 -0.61 11.61 6.39
C ALA A 46 -0.64 11.31 4.89
N GLU A 47 0.53 11.32 4.29
CA GLU A 47 0.71 10.97 2.89
C GLU A 47 1.78 9.90 2.79
N VAL A 48 1.49 8.82 2.05
CA VAL A 48 2.42 7.73 1.81
C VAL A 48 2.55 7.51 0.30
N ASP A 49 3.66 6.90 -0.10
CA ASP A 49 3.86 6.51 -1.51
C ASP A 49 3.21 5.15 -1.79
N HIS A 50 3.35 4.67 -3.03
CA HIS A 50 2.76 3.39 -3.45
C HIS A 50 3.37 2.19 -2.72
N ARG A 51 4.51 2.35 -2.07
CA ARG A 51 5.15 1.31 -1.25
C ARG A 51 4.81 1.43 0.23
N ALA A 52 3.82 2.25 0.54
CA ALA A 52 3.37 2.53 1.91
C ALA A 52 4.42 3.22 2.78
N ARG A 53 5.39 3.89 2.15
CA ARG A 53 6.40 4.66 2.89
C ARG A 53 5.88 6.07 3.13
N LEU A 54 6.10 6.57 4.33
CA LEU A 54 5.67 7.91 4.72
C LEU A 54 6.41 8.97 3.91
N VAL A 55 5.65 9.82 3.22
CA VAL A 55 6.17 10.93 2.43
C VAL A 55 6.03 12.25 3.18
N GLY A 56 4.94 12.42 3.91
CA GLY A 56 4.71 13.64 4.65
C GLY A 56 3.59 13.52 5.66
N ILE A 57 3.63 14.42 6.62
CA ILE A 57 2.58 14.58 7.62
C ILE A 57 2.24 16.06 7.70
N HIS A 58 0.96 16.35 7.62
CA HIS A 58 0.45 17.71 7.79
C HIS A 58 -0.40 17.78 9.05
N ILE A 59 -0.08 18.71 9.94
CA ILE A 59 -0.80 18.88 11.19
C ILE A 59 -1.27 20.32 11.28
N ASP A 60 -2.56 20.51 11.50
CA ASP A 60 -3.13 21.82 11.70
C ASP A 60 -2.63 22.41 13.03
N ARG A 61 -2.23 23.68 13.02
CA ARG A 61 -1.73 24.36 14.24
C ARG A 61 -2.74 24.34 15.37
N ALA A 62 -4.02 24.44 15.04
CA ALA A 62 -5.07 24.38 16.04
C ALA A 62 -5.12 23.02 16.73
N ALA A 63 -4.82 21.95 16.00
CA ALA A 63 -4.74 20.61 16.58
C ALA A 63 -3.62 20.51 17.60
N VAL A 64 -2.46 21.06 17.29
CA VAL A 64 -1.31 21.10 18.21
C VAL A 64 -1.68 21.84 19.48
N ALA A 65 -2.32 23.01 19.35
CA ALA A 65 -2.66 23.85 20.48
C ALA A 65 -3.72 23.25 21.40
N ARG A 66 -4.66 22.47 20.84
CA ARG A 66 -5.80 21.94 21.59
C ARG A 66 -5.61 20.51 22.07
N SER A 67 -4.68 19.79 21.49
CA SER A 67 -4.50 18.37 21.79
C SER A 67 -3.43 18.18 22.86
N ARG A 68 -3.65 17.17 23.69
CA ARG A 68 -2.59 16.65 24.55
C ARG A 68 -1.62 15.89 23.67
N SER A 69 -0.34 15.86 24.06
CA SER A 69 0.70 15.22 23.25
C SER A 69 0.40 13.75 22.92
N GLY A 70 -0.18 13.02 23.87
CA GLY A 70 -0.56 11.63 23.62
C GLY A 70 -1.68 11.48 22.61
N GLU A 71 -2.65 12.39 22.60
CA GLU A 71 -3.74 12.39 21.63
C GLU A 71 -3.22 12.67 20.22
N LEU A 72 -2.34 13.66 20.11
CA LEU A 72 -1.75 14.02 18.82
C LEU A 72 -0.99 12.84 18.22
N GLY A 73 -0.20 12.15 19.03
CA GLY A 73 0.52 10.94 18.61
C GLY A 73 -0.42 9.86 18.12
N ALA A 74 -1.54 9.64 18.81
CA ALA A 74 -2.54 8.67 18.42
C ALA A 74 -3.17 9.02 17.07
N TYR A 75 -3.46 10.29 16.82
CA TYR A 75 -4.01 10.74 15.55
C TYR A 75 -3.03 10.56 14.40
N ILE A 76 -1.75 10.81 14.65
CA ILE A 76 -0.71 10.60 13.66
C ILE A 76 -0.65 9.12 13.29
N VAL A 77 -0.62 8.22 14.27
CA VAL A 77 -0.61 6.77 14.04
C VAL A 77 -1.83 6.32 13.25
N GLU A 78 -2.99 6.85 13.60
CA GLU A 78 -4.24 6.54 12.89
C GLU A 78 -4.17 6.95 11.42
N ALA A 79 -3.79 8.21 11.14
CA ALA A 79 -3.71 8.72 9.78
C ALA A 79 -2.68 7.97 8.95
N VAL A 80 -1.50 7.71 9.49
CA VAL A 80 -0.45 6.95 8.81
C VAL A 80 -0.91 5.52 8.53
N GLY A 81 -1.55 4.88 9.52
CA GLY A 81 -2.06 3.52 9.36
C GLY A 81 -3.09 3.40 8.27
N GLN A 82 -4.03 4.34 8.20
CA GLN A 82 -5.05 4.36 7.16
C GLN A 82 -4.45 4.58 5.77
N ALA A 83 -3.53 5.53 5.64
CA ALA A 83 -2.87 5.81 4.37
C ALA A 83 -2.09 4.59 3.87
N ARG A 84 -1.37 3.92 4.76
CA ARG A 84 -0.64 2.70 4.44
C ARG A 84 -1.56 1.57 4.00
N GLU A 85 -2.69 1.42 4.67
CA GLU A 85 -3.66 0.39 4.30
C GLU A 85 -4.25 0.64 2.92
N GLU A 86 -4.55 1.89 2.58
CA GLU A 86 -5.02 2.23 1.24
C GLU A 86 -3.99 1.88 0.17
N ALA A 87 -2.73 2.21 0.40
CA ALA A 87 -1.65 1.88 -0.53
C ALA A 87 -1.51 0.38 -0.72
N ARG A 88 -1.55 -0.38 0.38
CA ARG A 88 -1.44 -1.85 0.34
C ARG A 88 -2.64 -2.49 -0.34
N ALA A 89 -3.83 -1.99 -0.10
CA ALA A 89 -5.05 -2.50 -0.71
C ALA A 89 -5.03 -2.31 -2.22
N GLU A 90 -4.59 -1.15 -2.68
CA GLU A 90 -4.48 -0.88 -4.11
C GLU A 90 -3.45 -1.79 -4.78
N TYR A 91 -2.30 -1.98 -4.14
CA TYR A 91 -1.28 -2.90 -4.64
C TYR A 91 -1.81 -4.32 -4.76
N ARG A 92 -2.47 -4.82 -3.70
CA ARG A 92 -3.06 -6.17 -3.72
C ARG A 92 -4.10 -6.31 -4.81
N ARG A 93 -4.91 -5.30 -5.02
CA ARG A 93 -5.95 -5.32 -6.05
C ARG A 93 -5.36 -5.48 -7.45
N LEU A 94 -4.37 -4.67 -7.79
CA LEU A 94 -3.73 -4.71 -9.10
C LEU A 94 -2.92 -5.98 -9.30
N ALA A 95 -2.18 -6.42 -8.30
CA ALA A 95 -1.40 -7.65 -8.38
C ALA A 95 -2.30 -8.87 -8.56
N ARG A 96 -3.45 -8.91 -7.88
CA ARG A 96 -4.41 -10.00 -7.97
C ARG A 96 -5.02 -10.12 -9.37
N VAL A 97 -5.36 -8.99 -9.98
CA VAL A 97 -5.95 -8.96 -11.31
C VAL A 97 -5.00 -9.57 -12.34
N GLY A 98 -3.69 -9.31 -12.21
CA GLY A 98 -2.70 -9.81 -13.15
C GLY A 98 -2.41 -11.30 -13.05
N VAL A 99 -2.81 -11.96 -11.97
CA VAL A 99 -2.50 -13.39 -11.73
C VAL A 99 -3.58 -14.33 -12.24
N ARG A 100 -4.73 -13.84 -12.64
CA ARG A 100 -5.81 -14.66 -13.17
C ARG A 100 -5.48 -15.38 -14.46
#